data_6817c6f52acf8858d4cd761395f2bd83
#
_entry.id   6817c6f52acf8858d4cd761395f2bd83
#
_cell.length_a   1.000
_cell.length_b   1.000
_cell.length_c   1.000
_cell.angle_alpha   90.00
_cell.angle_beta   90.00
_cell.angle_gamma   90.00
#
_symmetry.space_group_name_H-M   'P 1'
#
loop_
_entity.id
_entity.type
_entity.pdbx_description
1 polymer ?
#
loop_
_entity_poly.entity_id
_entity_poly.type
_entity_poly.pdbx_seq_one_letter_code
_entity_poly.pdbx_strand_id
1 'polypeptide(L)'
;MRLEAIRSVYFVGAGGIGMSALIRYFLSKGKTVAGYDRTSSELTERLITEGAQIHYEEDIDLIPEECKDKASTLVVYTPAVPQGHAELTYFRENGFNIHKRSQVLGIITRSSKGLCVAGTHGKTTTSTMAAHLLHQSHVGCIAFLGGISKNYGTNLLLSATSPYTVIEADEFDRSFHWLSPWMSVITATDPDHLDIYGTKEAYLESFRHYTTLIQPGGALILHKGLEMQADVQPGVTTYTYSRNEGDFHAENIRIGNGEIFIDFVAPDTRINDIQLGVPVSINIENGVAAMALAHLSGATDEEIKQGMASFRGVDRRFDFKLKNDRIVFLSDYAHHPAEIAQSVKSVRELYQDKKITVIFQPHLYTRTRDFYRDFADSLSLSDEVILTEIYPAREQPIPGVTSQLIYDNLRPGIEKCICRKEDVLSLLTQKHTEVLVVLGAGDLDNYAPQITQLLSEKYHG
;
A
#
# COMPACT_ATOMS: atom_id res chain seq x y z
N MET A 1 22.77 -16.65 6.26
CA MET A 1 23.63 -15.53 5.78
C MET A 1 23.63 -14.45 6.85
N ARG A 2 24.77 -13.78 7.09
CA ARG A 2 24.86 -12.61 7.98
C ARG A 2 24.97 -11.37 7.11
N LEU A 3 24.02 -10.44 7.24
CA LEU A 3 23.98 -9.22 6.43
C LEU A 3 25.19 -8.29 6.63
N GLU A 4 25.86 -8.39 7.79
CA GLU A 4 27.07 -7.63 8.09
C GLU A 4 28.23 -7.99 7.16
N ALA A 5 28.33 -9.26 6.73
CA ALA A 5 29.39 -9.73 5.85
C ALA A 5 29.23 -9.29 4.38
N ILE A 6 28.03 -8.84 4.00
CA ILE A 6 27.74 -8.38 2.65
C ILE A 6 28.33 -6.98 2.46
N ARG A 7 29.03 -6.75 1.34
CA ARG A 7 29.58 -5.45 0.91
C ARG A 7 28.76 -4.83 -0.19
N SER A 8 28.30 -5.65 -1.14
CA SER A 8 27.53 -5.19 -2.30
C SER A 8 26.19 -5.89 -2.37
N VAL A 9 25.17 -5.20 -2.84
CA VAL A 9 23.83 -5.75 -3.09
C VAL A 9 23.41 -5.39 -4.50
N TYR A 10 23.04 -6.42 -5.27
CA TYR A 10 22.56 -6.25 -6.62
C TYR A 10 21.08 -6.57 -6.75
N PHE A 11 20.30 -5.65 -7.32
CA PHE A 11 18.85 -5.76 -7.41
C PHE A 11 18.42 -6.02 -8.86
N VAL A 12 17.68 -7.11 -9.09
CA VAL A 12 17.04 -7.40 -10.39
C VAL A 12 15.55 -7.09 -10.27
N GLY A 13 15.12 -6.01 -10.95
CA GLY A 13 13.80 -5.38 -10.78
C GLY A 13 13.82 -4.28 -9.70
N ALA A 14 14.76 -3.34 -9.80
CA ALA A 14 15.04 -2.32 -8.79
C ALA A 14 13.92 -1.28 -8.60
N GLY A 15 13.10 -1.01 -9.65
CA GLY A 15 12.07 0.04 -9.66
C GLY A 15 10.78 -0.30 -8.91
N GLY A 16 10.66 -1.52 -8.36
CA GLY A 16 9.49 -1.87 -7.55
C GLY A 16 9.47 -1.14 -6.20
N ILE A 17 8.30 -0.70 -5.74
CA ILE A 17 8.16 0.03 -4.47
C ILE A 17 8.76 -0.74 -3.28
N GLY A 18 8.55 -2.04 -3.19
CA GLY A 18 9.14 -2.86 -2.13
C GLY A 18 10.65 -3.09 -2.26
N MET A 19 11.19 -3.04 -3.50
CA MET A 19 12.63 -3.13 -3.76
C MET A 19 13.33 -1.83 -3.36
N SER A 20 12.74 -0.68 -3.66
CA SER A 20 13.31 0.62 -3.33
C SER A 20 13.52 0.83 -1.83
N ALA A 21 12.65 0.30 -0.97
CA ALA A 21 12.85 0.33 0.47
C ALA A 21 14.09 -0.47 0.91
N LEU A 22 14.33 -1.66 0.32
CA LEU A 22 15.55 -2.44 0.58
C LEU A 22 16.80 -1.76 0.03
N ILE A 23 16.73 -1.16 -1.17
CA ILE A 23 17.83 -0.37 -1.75
C ILE A 23 18.26 0.72 -0.76
N ARG A 24 17.32 1.54 -0.29
CA ARG A 24 17.57 2.59 0.71
C ARG A 24 18.13 2.04 2.01
N TYR A 25 17.61 0.91 2.47
CA TYR A 25 18.10 0.24 3.67
C TYR A 25 19.59 -0.14 3.53
N PHE A 26 19.98 -0.78 2.42
CA PHE A 26 21.38 -1.16 2.21
C PHE A 26 22.29 0.05 1.97
N LEU A 27 21.84 1.08 1.27
CA LEU A 27 22.56 2.35 1.17
C LEU A 27 22.80 2.98 2.55
N SER A 28 21.79 2.99 3.43
CA SER A 28 21.94 3.50 4.81
C SER A 28 22.91 2.68 5.68
N LYS A 29 23.16 1.42 5.28
CA LYS A 29 24.18 0.56 5.92
C LYS A 29 25.55 0.68 5.26
N GLY A 30 25.75 1.65 4.37
CA GLY A 30 27.02 1.90 3.68
C GLY A 30 27.41 0.79 2.70
N LYS A 31 26.44 0.04 2.15
CA LYS A 31 26.72 -1.00 1.14
C LYS A 31 26.73 -0.38 -0.25
N THR A 32 27.55 -0.93 -1.14
CA THR A 32 27.45 -0.65 -2.58
C THR A 32 26.15 -1.27 -3.10
N VAL A 33 25.29 -0.47 -3.73
CA VAL A 33 24.02 -0.94 -4.25
C VAL A 33 23.94 -0.66 -5.74
N ALA A 34 23.70 -1.71 -6.51
CA ALA A 34 23.47 -1.62 -7.95
C ALA A 34 22.27 -2.47 -8.37
N GLY A 35 21.83 -2.32 -9.60
CA GLY A 35 20.74 -3.16 -10.09
C GLY A 35 20.25 -2.79 -11.48
N TYR A 36 19.31 -3.60 -11.94
CA TYR A 36 18.61 -3.47 -13.19
C TYR A 36 17.12 -3.21 -12.96
N ASP A 37 16.54 -2.36 -13.80
CA ASP A 37 15.10 -2.33 -14.02
C ASP A 37 14.79 -2.17 -15.50
N ARG A 38 13.64 -2.66 -15.95
CA ARG A 38 13.25 -2.58 -17.36
C ARG A 38 12.96 -1.16 -17.83
N THR A 39 12.53 -0.28 -16.91
CA THR A 39 12.00 1.04 -17.25
C THR A 39 12.48 2.09 -16.27
N SER A 40 12.96 3.22 -16.79
CA SER A 40 13.19 4.41 -15.98
C SER A 40 11.88 4.94 -15.41
N SER A 41 11.91 5.38 -14.18
CA SER A 41 10.78 5.97 -13.45
C SER A 41 11.29 7.03 -12.47
N GLU A 42 10.42 7.92 -12.02
CA GLU A 42 10.77 8.89 -10.98
C GLU A 42 11.38 8.22 -9.75
N LEU A 43 10.90 7.02 -9.40
CA LEU A 43 11.42 6.26 -8.27
C LEU A 43 12.86 5.79 -8.52
N THR A 44 13.17 5.23 -9.69
CA THR A 44 14.53 4.77 -10.01
C THR A 44 15.49 5.94 -10.12
N GLU A 45 15.08 7.07 -10.70
CA GLU A 45 15.90 8.30 -10.77
C GLU A 45 16.22 8.85 -9.37
N ARG A 46 15.25 8.82 -8.45
CA ARG A 46 15.48 9.16 -7.05
C ARG A 46 16.50 8.23 -6.40
N LEU A 47 16.41 6.91 -6.62
CA LEU A 47 17.35 5.93 -6.07
C LEU A 47 18.78 6.15 -6.61
N ILE A 48 18.92 6.52 -7.88
CA ILE A 48 20.21 6.90 -8.46
C ILE A 48 20.77 8.15 -7.75
N THR A 49 19.95 9.17 -7.55
CA THR A 49 20.33 10.38 -6.81
C THR A 49 20.73 10.06 -5.35
N GLU A 50 20.10 9.06 -4.74
CA GLU A 50 20.40 8.57 -3.39
C GLU A 50 21.68 7.72 -3.34
N GLY A 51 22.28 7.35 -4.49
CA GLY A 51 23.55 6.65 -4.57
C GLY A 51 23.51 5.20 -5.09
N ALA A 52 22.36 4.72 -5.58
CA ALA A 52 22.28 3.44 -6.25
C ALA A 52 22.74 3.54 -7.71
N GLN A 53 23.36 2.49 -8.23
CA GLN A 53 23.78 2.38 -9.63
C GLN A 53 22.75 1.53 -10.38
N ILE A 54 21.80 2.15 -11.08
CA ILE A 54 20.71 1.43 -11.77
C ILE A 54 20.86 1.65 -13.28
N HIS A 55 20.79 0.56 -14.05
CA HIS A 55 20.74 0.58 -15.51
C HIS A 55 19.42 -0.06 -16.01
N TYR A 56 19.10 0.15 -17.30
CA TYR A 56 17.82 -0.22 -17.91
C TYR A 56 17.95 -1.19 -19.09
N GLU A 57 19.16 -1.56 -19.43
CA GLU A 57 19.48 -2.55 -20.47
C GLU A 57 19.83 -3.88 -19.79
N GLU A 58 19.26 -4.99 -20.28
CA GLU A 58 19.58 -6.34 -19.79
C GLU A 58 20.94 -6.77 -20.37
N ASP A 59 22.03 -6.43 -19.66
CA ASP A 59 23.38 -6.68 -20.09
C ASP A 59 24.31 -6.99 -18.91
N ILE A 60 24.95 -8.16 -18.94
CA ILE A 60 25.87 -8.65 -17.91
C ILE A 60 27.10 -7.75 -17.77
N ASP A 61 27.51 -7.09 -18.85
CA ASP A 61 28.69 -6.20 -18.85
C ASP A 61 28.43 -4.90 -18.06
N LEU A 62 27.16 -4.54 -17.85
CA LEU A 62 26.74 -3.40 -17.03
C LEU A 62 26.74 -3.69 -15.52
N ILE A 63 26.94 -4.95 -15.11
CA ILE A 63 27.07 -5.30 -13.69
C ILE A 63 28.39 -4.72 -13.16
N PRO A 64 28.36 -3.81 -12.15
CA PRO A 64 29.57 -3.25 -11.56
C PRO A 64 30.53 -4.33 -11.01
N GLU A 65 31.82 -4.09 -11.14
CA GLU A 65 32.85 -5.04 -10.68
C GLU A 65 32.74 -5.38 -9.18
N GLU A 66 32.32 -4.39 -8.36
CA GLU A 66 32.08 -4.57 -6.93
C GLU A 66 30.95 -5.55 -6.64
N CYS A 67 30.06 -5.78 -7.61
CA CYS A 67 28.96 -6.75 -7.50
C CYS A 67 29.30 -8.13 -8.08
N LYS A 68 30.49 -8.31 -8.68
CA LYS A 68 30.94 -9.60 -9.24
C LYS A 68 31.69 -10.48 -8.23
N ASP A 69 31.97 -10.00 -7.02
CA ASP A 69 32.53 -10.84 -5.93
C ASP A 69 31.40 -11.60 -5.22
N LYS A 70 31.23 -12.87 -5.55
CA LYS A 70 30.20 -13.73 -4.97
C LYS A 70 30.32 -13.97 -3.45
N ALA A 71 31.48 -13.76 -2.88
CA ALA A 71 31.69 -13.97 -1.44
C ALA A 71 31.06 -12.85 -0.60
N SER A 72 30.97 -11.65 -1.17
CA SER A 72 30.49 -10.44 -0.48
C SER A 72 29.25 -9.80 -1.14
N THR A 73 28.73 -10.37 -2.23
CA THR A 73 27.55 -9.85 -2.93
C THR A 73 26.30 -10.65 -2.61
N LEU A 74 25.23 -9.92 -2.29
CA LEU A 74 23.88 -10.42 -2.19
C LEU A 74 23.11 -10.01 -3.45
N VAL A 75 22.44 -10.96 -4.10
CA VAL A 75 21.53 -10.68 -5.22
C VAL A 75 20.10 -10.77 -4.74
N VAL A 76 19.32 -9.73 -5.01
CA VAL A 76 17.91 -9.63 -4.61
C VAL A 76 17.05 -9.50 -5.86
N TYR A 77 16.01 -10.31 -5.99
CA TYR A 77 15.11 -10.24 -7.12
C TYR A 77 13.63 -10.24 -6.71
N THR A 78 12.77 -9.79 -7.62
CA THR A 78 11.32 -9.83 -7.47
C THR A 78 10.72 -10.91 -8.39
N PRO A 79 9.59 -11.58 -8.00
CA PRO A 79 8.91 -12.55 -8.85
C PRO A 79 8.47 -12.03 -10.22
N ALA A 80 8.37 -10.70 -10.39
CA ALA A 80 8.02 -10.08 -11.67
C ALA A 80 9.12 -10.23 -12.76
N VAL A 81 10.36 -10.57 -12.37
CA VAL A 81 11.48 -10.77 -13.29
C VAL A 81 11.38 -12.15 -13.93
N PRO A 82 11.44 -12.26 -15.28
CA PRO A 82 11.42 -13.54 -15.97
C PRO A 82 12.56 -14.46 -15.52
N GLN A 83 12.31 -15.78 -15.46
CA GLN A 83 13.33 -16.75 -15.05
C GLN A 83 14.54 -16.79 -15.97
N GLY A 84 14.37 -16.46 -17.25
CA GLY A 84 15.44 -16.42 -18.27
C GLY A 84 16.19 -15.08 -18.35
N HIS A 85 15.98 -14.15 -17.41
CA HIS A 85 16.70 -12.87 -17.39
C HIS A 85 18.21 -13.09 -17.34
N ALA A 86 18.96 -12.48 -18.26
CA ALA A 86 20.40 -12.76 -18.48
C ALA A 86 21.24 -12.56 -17.21
N GLU A 87 21.08 -11.42 -16.54
CA GLU A 87 21.85 -11.12 -15.32
C GLU A 87 21.47 -12.04 -14.16
N LEU A 88 20.17 -12.34 -13.97
CA LEU A 88 19.74 -13.28 -12.92
C LEU A 88 20.26 -14.69 -13.21
N THR A 89 20.34 -15.10 -14.47
CA THR A 89 20.92 -16.36 -14.92
C THR A 89 22.43 -16.37 -14.66
N TYR A 90 23.14 -15.30 -15.02
CA TYR A 90 24.56 -15.13 -14.72
C TYR A 90 24.86 -15.33 -13.23
N PHE A 91 24.15 -14.63 -12.35
CA PHE A 91 24.36 -14.78 -10.91
C PHE A 91 24.08 -16.20 -10.42
N ARG A 92 23.04 -16.85 -10.95
CA ARG A 92 22.65 -18.22 -10.59
C ARG A 92 23.71 -19.23 -11.01
N GLU A 93 24.18 -19.15 -12.26
CA GLU A 93 25.18 -20.08 -12.80
C GLU A 93 26.55 -19.91 -12.14
N ASN A 94 26.89 -18.71 -11.68
CA ASN A 94 28.15 -18.43 -10.98
C ASN A 94 28.07 -18.66 -9.46
N GLY A 95 26.93 -19.15 -8.93
CA GLY A 95 26.78 -19.57 -7.53
C GLY A 95 26.75 -18.42 -6.52
N PHE A 96 26.15 -17.29 -6.91
CA PHE A 96 25.91 -16.16 -6.00
C PHE A 96 24.80 -16.45 -4.99
N ASN A 97 24.80 -15.69 -3.89
CA ASN A 97 23.74 -15.70 -2.91
C ASN A 97 22.51 -14.94 -3.44
N ILE A 98 21.49 -15.66 -3.89
CA ILE A 98 20.32 -15.08 -4.53
C ILE A 98 19.11 -15.29 -3.63
N HIS A 99 18.40 -14.21 -3.34
CA HIS A 99 17.19 -14.23 -2.51
C HIS A 99 16.06 -13.44 -3.14
N LYS A 100 14.81 -13.90 -2.94
CA LYS A 100 13.65 -13.07 -3.19
C LYS A 100 13.62 -11.90 -2.18
N ARG A 101 13.02 -10.77 -2.58
CA ARG A 101 12.79 -9.62 -1.70
C ARG A 101 12.23 -10.03 -0.33
N SER A 102 11.21 -10.89 -0.31
CA SER A 102 10.57 -11.37 0.92
C SER A 102 11.50 -12.17 1.83
N GLN A 103 12.43 -12.95 1.27
CA GLN A 103 13.43 -13.68 2.05
C GLN A 103 14.42 -12.74 2.75
N VAL A 104 14.79 -11.63 2.09
CA VAL A 104 15.66 -10.61 2.68
C VAL A 104 14.96 -9.90 3.83
N LEU A 105 13.67 -9.53 3.66
CA LEU A 105 12.86 -9.01 4.76
C LEU A 105 12.74 -10.00 5.91
N GLY A 106 12.58 -11.29 5.62
CA GLY A 106 12.60 -12.36 6.63
C GLY A 106 13.91 -12.43 7.41
N ILE A 107 15.07 -12.20 6.77
CA ILE A 107 16.36 -12.14 7.45
C ILE A 107 16.42 -10.91 8.39
N ILE A 108 15.89 -9.76 7.93
CA ILE A 108 15.84 -8.52 8.73
C ILE A 108 14.94 -8.70 9.95
N THR A 109 13.73 -9.27 9.78
CA THR A 109 12.78 -9.47 10.90
C THR A 109 13.27 -10.45 11.96
N ARG A 110 14.13 -11.42 11.60
CA ARG A 110 14.73 -12.33 12.59
C ARG A 110 15.70 -11.63 13.56
N SER A 111 16.23 -10.48 13.20
CA SER A 111 17.15 -9.69 14.03
C SER A 111 16.45 -8.55 14.77
N SER A 112 15.13 -8.42 14.66
CA SER A 112 14.31 -7.35 15.27
C SER A 112 12.97 -7.91 15.72
N LYS A 113 12.18 -7.10 16.44
CA LYS A 113 10.77 -7.40 16.73
C LYS A 113 9.90 -6.96 15.57
N GLY A 114 9.56 -7.90 14.67
CA GLY A 114 8.73 -7.62 13.49
C GLY A 114 7.29 -7.27 13.87
N LEU A 115 6.82 -6.09 13.52
CA LEU A 115 5.43 -5.66 13.58
C LEU A 115 4.85 -5.76 12.18
N CYS A 116 4.12 -6.84 11.92
CA CYS A 116 3.70 -7.21 10.58
C CYS A 116 2.22 -6.92 10.36
N VAL A 117 1.87 -6.34 9.22
CA VAL A 117 0.47 -6.13 8.83
C VAL A 117 0.17 -6.97 7.61
N ALA A 118 -0.64 -8.00 7.78
CA ALA A 118 -1.10 -8.93 6.75
C ALA A 118 -2.59 -8.71 6.44
N GLY A 119 -3.06 -9.29 5.35
CA GLY A 119 -4.46 -9.27 4.94
C GLY A 119 -4.65 -8.84 3.50
N THR A 120 -5.79 -9.15 2.92
CA THR A 120 -6.10 -8.82 1.52
C THR A 120 -6.16 -7.31 1.28
N HIS A 121 -6.76 -6.56 2.23
CA HIS A 121 -6.97 -5.11 2.13
C HIS A 121 -6.40 -4.38 3.36
N GLY A 122 -6.11 -3.08 3.23
CA GLY A 122 -5.72 -2.22 4.34
C GLY A 122 -4.24 -2.31 4.77
N LYS A 123 -3.45 -3.28 4.29
CA LYS A 123 -2.04 -3.50 4.66
C LYS A 123 -1.19 -2.23 4.64
N THR A 124 -1.11 -1.58 3.48
CA THR A 124 -0.24 -0.42 3.26
C THR A 124 -0.61 0.75 4.16
N THR A 125 -1.90 1.04 4.29
CA THR A 125 -2.38 2.14 5.12
C THR A 125 -2.12 1.86 6.60
N THR A 126 -2.50 0.68 7.08
CA THR A 126 -2.32 0.28 8.49
C THR A 126 -0.84 0.22 8.88
N SER A 127 0.02 -0.39 8.05
CA SER A 127 1.45 -0.45 8.33
C SER A 127 2.10 0.93 8.32
N THR A 128 1.67 1.83 7.41
CA THR A 128 2.20 3.19 7.36
C THR A 128 1.71 4.02 8.55
N MET A 129 0.44 3.86 8.99
CA MET A 129 -0.06 4.48 10.21
C MET A 129 0.73 4.00 11.44
N ALA A 130 0.87 2.68 11.63
CA ALA A 130 1.62 2.11 12.74
C ALA A 130 3.08 2.60 12.75
N ALA A 131 3.72 2.64 11.58
CA ALA A 131 5.07 3.17 11.43
C ALA A 131 5.15 4.66 11.81
N HIS A 132 4.16 5.47 11.41
CA HIS A 132 4.11 6.88 11.76
C HIS A 132 3.93 7.07 13.26
N LEU A 133 2.98 6.37 13.89
CA LEU A 133 2.73 6.42 15.33
C LEU A 133 3.99 6.08 16.13
N LEU A 134 4.70 5.03 15.74
CA LEU A 134 5.91 4.61 16.42
C LEU A 134 7.10 5.53 16.14
N HIS A 135 7.29 5.93 14.87
CA HIS A 135 8.46 6.73 14.47
C HIS A 135 8.50 8.11 15.17
N GLN A 136 7.35 8.73 15.38
CA GLN A 136 7.25 10.00 16.08
C GLN A 136 7.15 9.87 17.61
N SER A 137 6.90 8.65 18.14
CA SER A 137 6.91 8.38 19.58
C SER A 137 8.33 8.12 20.10
N HIS A 138 8.47 8.06 21.41
CA HIS A 138 9.74 7.67 22.04
C HIS A 138 10.18 6.24 21.72
N VAL A 139 9.25 5.38 21.23
CA VAL A 139 9.52 3.97 20.88
C VAL A 139 10.36 3.87 19.61
N GLY A 140 10.07 4.69 18.60
CA GLY A 140 10.69 4.62 17.29
C GLY A 140 10.40 3.31 16.53
N CYS A 141 10.81 3.24 15.28
CA CYS A 141 10.82 2.00 14.49
C CYS A 141 11.71 2.12 13.25
N ILE A 142 12.15 0.98 12.71
CA ILE A 142 12.50 0.83 11.30
C ILE A 142 11.19 0.46 10.59
N ALA A 143 10.95 0.94 9.36
CA ALA A 143 9.75 0.55 8.62
C ALA A 143 10.03 0.37 7.13
N PHE A 144 9.57 -0.76 6.59
CA PHE A 144 9.53 -1.06 5.15
C PHE A 144 8.08 -0.96 4.69
N LEU A 145 7.75 0.15 4.02
CA LEU A 145 6.39 0.50 3.66
C LEU A 145 6.07 0.09 2.22
N GLY A 146 4.83 -0.31 1.99
CA GLY A 146 4.31 -0.67 0.68
C GLY A 146 3.97 0.53 -0.22
N GLY A 147 4.16 1.76 0.26
CA GLY A 147 3.94 3.00 -0.46
C GLY A 147 4.78 4.14 0.11
N ILE A 148 4.84 5.26 -0.61
CA ILE A 148 5.53 6.46 -0.14
C ILE A 148 4.67 7.14 0.93
N SER A 149 5.20 7.27 2.14
CA SER A 149 4.55 8.04 3.20
C SER A 149 4.58 9.52 2.90
N LYS A 150 3.44 10.19 2.94
CA LYS A 150 3.35 11.65 2.75
C LYS A 150 3.97 12.47 3.88
N ASN A 151 4.06 11.90 5.07
CA ASN A 151 4.74 12.54 6.20
C ASN A 151 6.25 12.64 5.98
N TYR A 152 6.84 11.66 5.29
CA TYR A 152 8.29 11.51 5.22
C TYR A 152 8.87 11.56 3.81
N GLY A 153 8.04 11.51 2.75
CA GLY A 153 8.47 11.47 1.34
C GLY A 153 9.24 10.21 0.95
N THR A 154 9.14 9.14 1.74
CA THR A 154 9.88 7.88 1.54
C THR A 154 9.05 6.67 1.96
N ASN A 155 9.50 5.49 1.56
CA ASN A 155 8.95 4.20 1.98
C ASN A 155 9.88 3.42 2.92
N LEU A 156 10.94 4.06 3.41
CA LEU A 156 11.82 3.52 4.44
C LEU A 156 11.94 4.52 5.60
N LEU A 157 11.63 4.07 6.81
CA LEU A 157 11.99 4.81 8.02
C LEU A 157 13.11 4.08 8.74
N LEU A 158 14.02 4.82 9.35
CA LEU A 158 15.17 4.29 10.07
C LEU A 158 15.14 4.72 11.53
N SER A 159 15.57 3.83 12.41
CA SER A 159 15.86 4.12 13.82
C SER A 159 17.18 3.48 14.19
N ALA A 160 17.98 4.19 14.96
CA ALA A 160 19.26 3.67 15.47
C ALA A 160 19.08 2.81 16.73
N THR A 161 17.98 2.97 17.45
CA THR A 161 17.81 2.42 18.80
C THR A 161 16.61 1.52 18.98
N SER A 162 15.59 1.65 18.12
CA SER A 162 14.37 0.86 18.27
C SER A 162 14.58 -0.61 17.94
N PRO A 163 14.03 -1.52 18.76
CA PRO A 163 14.03 -2.96 18.44
C PRO A 163 12.96 -3.35 17.42
N TYR A 164 12.04 -2.43 17.06
CA TYR A 164 10.88 -2.73 16.24
C TYR A 164 11.13 -2.47 14.76
N THR A 165 10.60 -3.37 13.93
CA THR A 165 10.58 -3.21 12.46
C THR A 165 9.16 -3.41 11.95
N VAL A 166 8.56 -2.35 11.43
CA VAL A 166 7.21 -2.40 10.80
C VAL A 166 7.34 -2.87 9.36
N ILE A 167 6.54 -3.88 8.99
CA ILE A 167 6.58 -4.50 7.66
C ILE A 167 5.16 -4.78 7.17
N GLU A 168 4.90 -4.45 5.91
CA GLU A 168 3.75 -4.96 5.18
C GLU A 168 4.00 -6.43 4.82
N ALA A 169 3.20 -7.32 5.39
CA ALA A 169 3.29 -8.77 5.20
C ALA A 169 2.43 -9.20 4.00
N ASP A 170 3.06 -9.23 2.84
CA ASP A 170 2.42 -9.48 1.55
C ASP A 170 2.13 -10.97 1.38
N GLU A 171 0.85 -11.32 1.19
CA GLU A 171 0.41 -12.69 0.93
C GLU A 171 0.70 -13.17 -0.48
N PHE A 172 0.93 -12.25 -1.45
CA PHE A 172 1.27 -12.61 -2.82
C PHE A 172 2.47 -13.58 -2.86
N ASP A 173 2.36 -14.67 -3.62
CA ASP A 173 3.39 -15.73 -3.73
C ASP A 173 3.83 -16.30 -2.36
N ARG A 174 2.95 -16.25 -1.35
CA ARG A 174 3.23 -16.66 0.05
C ARG A 174 4.45 -15.97 0.64
N SER A 175 4.73 -14.74 0.20
CA SER A 175 5.90 -13.95 0.61
C SER A 175 5.95 -13.73 2.12
N PHE A 176 4.81 -13.58 2.79
CA PHE A 176 4.72 -13.39 4.24
C PHE A 176 5.19 -14.62 5.05
N HIS A 177 5.29 -15.83 4.47
CA HIS A 177 5.82 -17.02 5.15
C HIS A 177 7.33 -16.95 5.45
N TRP A 178 8.05 -16.01 4.85
CA TRP A 178 9.46 -15.80 5.15
C TRP A 178 9.71 -14.94 6.38
N LEU A 179 8.68 -14.22 6.85
CA LEU A 179 8.76 -13.30 7.99
C LEU A 179 8.81 -14.05 9.31
N SER A 180 9.28 -13.36 10.35
CA SER A 180 9.26 -13.82 11.74
C SER A 180 8.58 -12.76 12.61
N PRO A 181 7.24 -12.67 12.60
CA PRO A 181 6.52 -11.63 13.31
C PRO A 181 6.70 -11.75 14.83
N TRP A 182 6.94 -10.62 15.50
CA TRP A 182 6.75 -10.50 16.95
C TRP A 182 5.29 -10.19 17.25
N MET A 183 4.72 -9.20 16.55
CA MET A 183 3.28 -8.95 16.55
C MET A 183 2.78 -8.91 15.11
N SER A 184 1.55 -9.35 14.91
CA SER A 184 0.90 -9.26 13.61
C SER A 184 -0.53 -8.81 13.69
N VAL A 185 -0.93 -7.93 12.77
CA VAL A 185 -2.34 -7.65 12.47
C VAL A 185 -2.74 -8.44 11.24
N ILE A 186 -3.94 -9.02 11.24
CA ILE A 186 -4.60 -9.54 10.03
C ILE A 186 -5.86 -8.72 9.80
N THR A 187 -5.88 -7.97 8.70
CA THR A 187 -6.94 -6.99 8.40
C THR A 187 -8.14 -7.59 7.68
N ALA A 188 -7.89 -8.46 6.70
CA ALA A 188 -8.91 -9.12 5.89
C ALA A 188 -8.36 -10.42 5.32
N THR A 189 -9.24 -11.37 4.98
CA THR A 189 -8.89 -12.64 4.33
C THR A 189 -9.83 -12.98 3.18
N ASP A 190 -10.34 -11.93 2.49
CA ASP A 190 -11.13 -12.11 1.27
C ASP A 190 -10.25 -12.76 0.21
N PRO A 191 -10.75 -13.78 -0.51
CA PRO A 191 -9.96 -14.49 -1.50
C PRO A 191 -9.42 -13.56 -2.59
N ASP A 192 -8.11 -13.53 -2.74
CA ASP A 192 -7.40 -12.86 -3.83
C ASP A 192 -6.30 -13.77 -4.36
N HIS A 193 -5.71 -13.43 -5.50
CA HIS A 193 -4.61 -14.20 -6.11
C HIS A 193 -4.91 -15.70 -6.29
N LEU A 194 -6.15 -16.03 -6.69
CA LEU A 194 -6.58 -17.42 -6.89
C LEU A 194 -5.84 -18.12 -8.03
N ASP A 195 -5.20 -17.38 -8.92
CA ASP A 195 -4.23 -17.89 -9.91
C ASP A 195 -3.00 -18.55 -9.26
N ILE A 196 -2.63 -18.09 -8.04
CA ILE A 196 -1.50 -18.62 -7.25
C ILE A 196 -1.97 -19.65 -6.22
N TYR A 197 -3.10 -19.38 -5.57
CA TYR A 197 -3.60 -20.21 -4.46
C TYR A 197 -4.50 -21.36 -4.93
N GLY A 198 -5.15 -21.21 -6.08
CA GLY A 198 -6.07 -22.20 -6.65
C GLY A 198 -7.47 -22.17 -6.03
N THR A 199 -7.60 -22.19 -4.70
CA THR A 199 -8.88 -22.18 -3.99
C THR A 199 -8.88 -21.22 -2.79
N LYS A 200 -10.10 -20.85 -2.34
CA LYS A 200 -10.31 -20.07 -1.10
C LYS A 200 -9.72 -20.79 0.11
N GLU A 201 -9.91 -22.09 0.19
CA GLU A 201 -9.43 -22.90 1.33
C GLU A 201 -7.91 -22.88 1.40
N ALA A 202 -7.20 -23.00 0.27
CA ALA A 202 -5.74 -22.90 0.22
C ALA A 202 -5.24 -21.49 0.57
N TYR A 203 -6.00 -20.45 0.22
CA TYR A 203 -5.72 -19.07 0.60
C TYR A 203 -5.82 -18.89 2.12
N LEU A 204 -6.93 -19.32 2.74
CA LEU A 204 -7.14 -19.25 4.18
C LEU A 204 -6.13 -20.10 4.97
N GLU A 205 -5.78 -21.29 4.46
CA GLU A 205 -4.74 -22.15 5.06
C GLU A 205 -3.36 -21.47 5.05
N SER A 206 -3.06 -20.67 4.02
CA SER A 206 -1.82 -19.88 3.96
C SER A 206 -1.77 -18.83 5.09
N PHE A 207 -2.89 -18.16 5.40
CA PHE A 207 -2.98 -17.26 6.55
C PHE A 207 -2.90 -18.02 7.88
N ARG A 208 -3.56 -19.18 7.99
CA ARG A 208 -3.44 -20.03 9.18
C ARG A 208 -2.00 -20.41 9.44
N HIS A 209 -1.28 -20.88 8.39
CA HIS A 209 0.16 -21.17 8.49
C HIS A 209 0.95 -19.93 8.91
N TYR A 210 0.67 -18.74 8.34
CA TYR A 210 1.36 -17.51 8.72
C TYR A 210 1.23 -17.21 10.22
N THR A 211 0.08 -17.50 10.86
CA THR A 211 -0.10 -17.26 12.29
C THR A 211 0.80 -18.15 13.16
N THR A 212 1.24 -19.32 12.66
CA THR A 212 2.20 -20.18 13.37
C THR A 212 3.61 -19.60 13.44
N LEU A 213 3.93 -18.59 12.62
CA LEU A 213 5.24 -17.95 12.57
C LEU A 213 5.40 -16.84 13.61
N ILE A 214 4.34 -16.45 14.31
CA ILE A 214 4.40 -15.42 15.35
C ILE A 214 5.17 -15.96 16.54
N GLN A 215 6.14 -15.17 17.00
CA GLN A 215 7.07 -15.58 18.05
C GLN A 215 6.39 -15.63 19.43
N PRO A 216 6.72 -16.60 20.30
CA PRO A 216 6.26 -16.65 21.68
C PRO A 216 6.61 -15.36 22.45
N GLY A 217 5.67 -14.87 23.23
CA GLY A 217 5.74 -13.59 23.94
C GLY A 217 5.27 -12.39 23.11
N GLY A 218 4.95 -12.62 21.83
CA GLY A 218 4.34 -11.62 20.95
C GLY A 218 2.81 -11.65 20.94
N ALA A 219 2.20 -11.03 19.93
CA ALA A 219 0.76 -10.92 19.83
C ALA A 219 0.22 -11.07 18.39
N LEU A 220 -0.98 -11.62 18.27
CA LEU A 220 -1.80 -11.63 17.07
C LEU A 220 -3.03 -10.76 17.30
N ILE A 221 -3.31 -9.84 16.39
CA ILE A 221 -4.45 -8.93 16.42
C ILE A 221 -5.31 -9.22 15.18
N LEU A 222 -6.47 -9.82 15.36
CA LEU A 222 -7.35 -10.27 14.30
C LEU A 222 -8.51 -9.29 14.11
N HIS A 223 -8.78 -8.92 12.86
CA HIS A 223 -10.06 -8.26 12.55
C HIS A 223 -11.21 -9.20 12.91
N LYS A 224 -12.22 -8.67 13.60
CA LYS A 224 -13.37 -9.47 14.03
C LYS A 224 -14.23 -9.89 12.83
N GLY A 225 -14.61 -11.15 12.79
CA GLY A 225 -15.42 -11.72 11.71
C GLY A 225 -14.62 -12.37 10.58
N LEU A 226 -13.29 -12.48 10.69
CA LEU A 226 -12.52 -13.28 9.74
C LEU A 226 -12.93 -14.75 9.77
N GLU A 227 -13.08 -15.36 8.60
CA GLU A 227 -13.48 -16.78 8.49
C GLU A 227 -12.35 -17.76 8.87
N MET A 228 -11.10 -17.27 8.91
CA MET A 228 -9.94 -18.10 9.24
C MET A 228 -9.86 -18.42 10.74
N GLN A 229 -9.33 -19.59 11.07
CA GLN A 229 -8.91 -19.92 12.42
C GLN A 229 -7.39 -19.75 12.54
N ALA A 230 -6.97 -18.99 13.54
CA ALA A 230 -5.55 -18.81 13.83
C ALA A 230 -4.96 -20.06 14.51
N ASP A 231 -3.69 -20.35 14.23
CA ASP A 231 -2.92 -21.43 14.82
C ASP A 231 -1.63 -20.85 15.40
N VAL A 232 -1.75 -20.22 16.58
CA VAL A 232 -0.64 -19.53 17.22
C VAL A 232 0.15 -20.44 18.16
N GLN A 233 1.44 -20.18 18.29
CA GLN A 233 2.29 -20.88 19.22
C GLN A 233 1.94 -20.58 20.68
N PRO A 234 2.23 -21.50 21.63
CA PRO A 234 2.09 -21.22 23.05
C PRO A 234 2.88 -19.96 23.45
N GLY A 235 2.23 -19.10 24.24
CA GLY A 235 2.82 -17.83 24.68
C GLY A 235 2.57 -16.64 23.75
N VAL A 236 1.85 -16.81 22.63
CA VAL A 236 1.34 -15.72 21.82
C VAL A 236 -0.03 -15.28 22.35
N THR A 237 -0.20 -13.99 22.61
CA THR A 237 -1.49 -13.42 23.02
C THR A 237 -2.30 -13.08 21.78
N THR A 238 -3.58 -13.45 21.76
CA THR A 238 -4.50 -13.12 20.66
C THR A 238 -5.50 -12.08 21.11
N TYR A 239 -5.64 -11.03 20.29
CA TYR A 239 -6.62 -9.96 20.45
C TYR A 239 -7.50 -9.88 19.20
N THR A 240 -8.68 -9.29 19.39
CA THR A 240 -9.61 -8.95 18.30
C THR A 240 -9.71 -7.44 18.16
N TYR A 241 -9.97 -6.97 16.94
CA TYR A 241 -10.29 -5.58 16.69
C TYR A 241 -11.35 -5.41 15.62
N SER A 242 -12.06 -4.32 15.66
CA SER A 242 -12.89 -3.83 14.56
C SER A 242 -13.21 -2.34 14.74
N ARG A 243 -14.09 -1.82 13.88
CA ARG A 243 -14.57 -0.46 14.01
C ARG A 243 -15.30 -0.20 15.33
N ASN A 244 -16.14 -1.13 15.83
CA ASN A 244 -17.10 -0.89 16.90
C ASN A 244 -17.00 -1.89 18.04
N GLU A 245 -16.23 -2.96 17.93
CA GLU A 245 -16.19 -4.05 18.88
C GLU A 245 -14.87 -4.81 18.84
N GLY A 246 -14.60 -5.62 19.85
CA GLY A 246 -13.35 -6.34 20.03
C GLY A 246 -12.54 -5.79 21.19
N ASP A 247 -11.37 -6.36 21.42
CA ASP A 247 -10.44 -5.89 22.47
C ASP A 247 -9.94 -4.47 22.17
N PHE A 248 -9.78 -4.17 20.87
CA PHE A 248 -9.48 -2.83 20.37
C PHE A 248 -10.59 -2.37 19.43
N HIS A 249 -11.17 -1.21 19.70
CA HIS A 249 -12.25 -0.67 18.87
C HIS A 249 -12.36 0.85 18.98
N ALA A 250 -13.21 1.45 18.15
CA ALA A 250 -13.57 2.86 18.24
C ALA A 250 -14.95 3.03 18.87
N GLU A 251 -15.10 4.08 19.66
CA GLU A 251 -16.38 4.58 20.17
C GLU A 251 -16.55 6.05 19.83
N ASN A 252 -17.74 6.60 20.06
CA ASN A 252 -18.04 8.03 19.84
C ASN A 252 -17.59 8.56 18.49
N ILE A 253 -17.80 7.77 17.43
CA ILE A 253 -17.39 8.11 16.06
C ILE A 253 -18.19 9.31 15.57
N ARG A 254 -17.50 10.39 15.19
CA ARG A 254 -18.08 11.62 14.66
C ARG A 254 -17.49 11.89 13.30
N ILE A 255 -18.35 11.93 12.27
CA ILE A 255 -17.97 12.13 10.85
C ILE A 255 -18.69 13.36 10.34
N GLY A 256 -17.99 14.31 9.76
CA GLY A 256 -18.57 15.49 9.14
C GLY A 256 -17.55 16.60 8.87
N ASN A 257 -17.90 17.53 8.01
CA ASN A 257 -17.05 18.67 7.66
C ASN A 257 -15.65 18.32 7.18
N GLY A 258 -15.51 17.13 6.55
CA GLY A 258 -14.21 16.62 6.09
C GLY A 258 -13.27 16.16 7.21
N GLU A 259 -13.80 15.85 8.42
CA GLU A 259 -13.05 15.37 9.58
C GLU A 259 -13.70 14.13 10.18
N ILE A 260 -12.90 13.32 10.84
CA ILE A 260 -13.34 12.17 11.64
C ILE A 260 -12.66 12.23 13.00
N PHE A 261 -13.46 12.12 14.06
CA PHE A 261 -13.00 11.98 15.43
C PHE A 261 -13.54 10.67 16.02
N ILE A 262 -12.72 10.02 16.82
CA ILE A 262 -13.07 8.78 17.51
C ILE A 262 -12.51 8.76 18.94
N ASP A 263 -13.08 7.93 19.78
CA ASP A 263 -12.42 7.45 20.98
C ASP A 263 -11.84 6.06 20.71
N PHE A 264 -10.57 5.81 21.02
CA PHE A 264 -9.93 4.51 20.92
C PHE A 264 -10.06 3.79 22.26
N VAL A 265 -10.55 2.55 22.24
CA VAL A 265 -10.69 1.69 23.40
C VAL A 265 -9.74 0.50 23.25
N ALA A 266 -8.96 0.27 24.29
CA ALA A 266 -8.07 -0.88 24.46
C ALA A 266 -8.41 -1.61 25.76
N PRO A 267 -7.91 -2.84 26.02
CA PRO A 267 -8.24 -3.61 27.22
C PRO A 267 -7.94 -2.90 28.54
N ASP A 268 -6.98 -1.99 28.56
CA ASP A 268 -6.44 -1.33 29.74
C ASP A 268 -6.49 0.22 29.68
N THR A 269 -6.89 0.81 28.56
CA THR A 269 -6.97 2.27 28.41
C THR A 269 -8.08 2.70 27.44
N ARG A 270 -8.40 4.01 27.53
CA ARG A 270 -9.29 4.70 26.59
C ARG A 270 -8.68 6.06 26.26
N ILE A 271 -8.46 6.30 24.97
CA ILE A 271 -7.96 7.59 24.48
C ILE A 271 -9.13 8.31 23.79
N ASN A 272 -9.52 9.44 24.37
CA ASN A 272 -10.68 10.18 23.88
C ASN A 272 -10.28 11.21 22.81
N ASP A 273 -11.21 11.46 21.91
CA ASP A 273 -11.18 12.61 21.00
C ASP A 273 -9.94 12.60 20.07
N ILE A 274 -9.70 11.47 19.42
CA ILE A 274 -8.63 11.30 18.45
C ILE A 274 -9.12 11.77 17.09
N GLN A 275 -8.44 12.74 16.49
CA GLN A 275 -8.64 13.15 15.11
C GLN A 275 -7.89 12.21 14.16
N LEU A 276 -8.56 11.71 13.14
CA LEU A 276 -7.89 10.97 12.06
C LEU A 276 -7.32 11.95 11.04
N GLY A 277 -6.01 11.98 10.88
CA GLY A 277 -5.33 12.90 9.95
C GLY A 277 -5.71 12.67 8.48
N VAL A 278 -6.08 11.44 8.10
CA VAL A 278 -6.72 11.12 6.82
C VAL A 278 -8.14 10.64 7.09
N PRO A 279 -9.12 11.57 7.04
CA PRO A 279 -10.49 11.31 7.46
C PRO A 279 -11.27 10.55 6.38
N VAL A 280 -11.17 9.24 6.38
CA VAL A 280 -11.95 8.32 5.55
C VAL A 280 -12.45 7.16 6.40
N SER A 281 -13.69 6.74 6.20
CA SER A 281 -14.36 5.77 7.08
C SER A 281 -13.59 4.46 7.27
N ILE A 282 -12.95 3.95 6.22
CA ILE A 282 -12.12 2.74 6.31
C ILE A 282 -10.89 2.94 7.22
N ASN A 283 -10.43 4.18 7.36
CA ASN A 283 -9.30 4.49 8.22
C ASN A 283 -9.64 4.46 9.71
N ILE A 284 -10.91 4.36 10.09
CA ILE A 284 -11.29 4.08 11.47
C ILE A 284 -10.75 2.70 11.86
N GLU A 285 -11.03 1.66 11.06
CA GLU A 285 -10.53 0.31 11.31
C GLU A 285 -9.02 0.19 11.15
N ASN A 286 -8.47 0.75 10.08
CA ASN A 286 -7.01 0.80 9.87
C ASN A 286 -6.31 1.51 11.02
N GLY A 287 -6.90 2.60 11.53
CA GLY A 287 -6.42 3.36 12.67
C GLY A 287 -6.47 2.58 13.97
N VAL A 288 -7.59 1.90 14.25
CA VAL A 288 -7.71 1.04 15.44
C VAL A 288 -6.61 -0.02 15.44
N ALA A 289 -6.37 -0.69 14.29
CA ALA A 289 -5.31 -1.69 14.17
C ALA A 289 -3.90 -1.10 14.37
N ALA A 290 -3.65 0.07 13.79
CA ALA A 290 -2.36 0.76 13.92
C ALA A 290 -2.12 1.24 15.36
N MET A 291 -3.14 1.81 16.00
CA MET A 291 -3.09 2.24 17.40
C MET A 291 -2.90 1.05 18.35
N ALA A 292 -3.54 -0.11 18.08
CA ALA A 292 -3.33 -1.33 18.84
C ALA A 292 -1.87 -1.80 18.79
N LEU A 293 -1.24 -1.80 17.60
CA LEU A 293 0.20 -2.09 17.47
C LEU A 293 1.06 -1.09 18.23
N ALA A 294 0.77 0.21 18.12
CA ALA A 294 1.54 1.25 18.80
C ALA A 294 1.40 1.15 20.33
N HIS A 295 0.19 0.95 20.84
CA HIS A 295 -0.11 0.75 22.25
C HIS A 295 0.62 -0.46 22.83
N LEU A 296 0.49 -1.64 22.20
CA LEU A 296 1.19 -2.86 22.63
C LEU A 296 2.72 -2.77 22.48
N SER A 297 3.23 -1.84 21.68
CA SER A 297 4.66 -1.55 21.56
C SER A 297 5.17 -0.56 22.61
N GLY A 298 4.26 0.06 23.40
CA GLY A 298 4.58 0.93 24.51
C GLY A 298 4.51 2.44 24.20
N ALA A 299 3.92 2.85 23.07
CA ALA A 299 3.62 4.26 22.83
C ALA A 299 2.59 4.78 23.82
N THR A 300 2.78 6.00 24.32
CA THR A 300 1.85 6.62 25.27
C THR A 300 0.56 7.09 24.59
N ASP A 301 -0.51 7.23 25.37
CA ASP A 301 -1.81 7.69 24.88
C ASP A 301 -1.70 9.04 24.16
N GLU A 302 -0.91 9.97 24.68
CA GLU A 302 -0.70 11.29 24.06
C GLU A 302 0.07 11.19 22.73
N GLU A 303 1.10 10.33 22.65
CA GLU A 303 1.85 10.09 21.40
C GLU A 303 0.96 9.45 20.33
N ILE A 304 0.09 8.51 20.71
CA ILE A 304 -0.89 7.90 19.81
C ILE A 304 -1.86 8.96 19.29
N LYS A 305 -2.41 9.79 20.17
CA LYS A 305 -3.36 10.85 19.80
C LYS A 305 -2.74 11.87 18.85
N GLN A 306 -1.56 12.38 19.17
CA GLN A 306 -0.84 13.34 18.32
C GLN A 306 -0.43 12.73 16.99
N GLY A 307 -0.02 11.45 17.01
CA GLY A 307 0.34 10.72 15.82
C GLY A 307 -0.80 10.53 14.84
N MET A 308 -1.95 10.14 15.34
CA MET A 308 -3.11 9.98 14.47
C MET A 308 -3.54 11.30 13.83
N ALA A 309 -3.51 12.40 14.59
CA ALA A 309 -3.86 13.72 14.07
C ALA A 309 -2.85 14.25 13.02
N SER A 310 -1.58 13.91 13.16
CA SER A 310 -0.51 14.35 12.25
C SER A 310 -0.29 13.43 11.04
N PHE A 311 -0.94 12.28 10.97
CA PHE A 311 -0.83 11.35 9.85
C PHE A 311 -1.37 11.95 8.55
N ARG A 312 -0.59 11.94 7.47
CA ARG A 312 -0.93 12.56 6.19
C ARG A 312 -1.24 11.56 5.07
N GLY A 313 -1.15 10.25 5.38
CA GLY A 313 -1.46 9.20 4.42
C GLY A 313 -0.27 8.68 3.62
N VAL A 314 -0.61 7.94 2.59
CA VAL A 314 0.28 7.32 1.62
C VAL A 314 -0.06 7.88 0.24
N ASP A 315 0.94 8.13 -0.58
CA ASP A 315 0.71 8.55 -1.96
C ASP A 315 -0.24 7.59 -2.67
N ARG A 316 -1.21 8.12 -3.39
CA ARG A 316 -2.21 7.38 -4.16
C ARG A 316 -3.13 6.48 -3.30
N ARG A 317 -3.26 6.72 -1.99
CA ARG A 317 -4.20 6.02 -1.11
C ARG A 317 -5.11 7.03 -0.43
N PHE A 318 -6.30 7.25 -0.99
CA PHE A 318 -7.26 8.29 -0.58
C PHE A 318 -6.54 9.63 -0.35
N ASP A 319 -5.78 10.03 -1.36
CA ASP A 319 -4.79 11.09 -1.30
C ASP A 319 -5.41 12.45 -1.66
N PHE A 320 -5.64 13.29 -0.67
CA PHE A 320 -6.09 14.67 -0.89
C PHE A 320 -4.99 15.49 -1.57
N LYS A 321 -5.20 15.82 -2.84
CA LYS A 321 -4.32 16.67 -3.66
C LYS A 321 -4.66 18.13 -3.52
N LEU A 322 -5.94 18.47 -3.36
CA LEU A 322 -6.44 19.82 -3.13
C LEU A 322 -7.68 19.76 -2.22
N LYS A 323 -7.73 20.63 -1.21
CA LYS A 323 -8.90 20.75 -0.33
C LYS A 323 -9.07 22.19 0.10
N ASN A 324 -10.18 22.81 -0.31
CA ASN A 324 -10.66 24.10 0.17
C ASN A 324 -12.21 24.10 0.22
N ASP A 325 -12.80 25.21 0.56
CA ASP A 325 -14.27 25.33 0.70
C ASP A 325 -15.04 25.08 -0.61
N ARG A 326 -14.41 25.33 -1.77
CA ARG A 326 -15.05 25.28 -3.09
C ARG A 326 -14.81 23.97 -3.83
N ILE A 327 -13.64 23.36 -3.65
CA ILE A 327 -13.22 22.16 -4.37
C ILE A 327 -12.47 21.22 -3.45
N VAL A 328 -12.79 19.94 -3.58
CA VAL A 328 -11.98 18.85 -3.04
C VAL A 328 -11.51 17.99 -4.20
N PHE A 329 -10.21 17.72 -4.29
CA PHE A 329 -9.63 16.78 -5.23
C PHE A 329 -8.83 15.73 -4.48
N LEU A 330 -9.14 14.48 -4.74
CA LEU A 330 -8.42 13.33 -4.21
C LEU A 330 -8.13 12.30 -5.30
N SER A 331 -7.00 11.62 -5.15
CA SER A 331 -6.57 10.49 -5.98
C SER A 331 -6.52 9.22 -5.13
N ASP A 332 -7.03 8.09 -5.67
CA ASP A 332 -6.98 6.81 -4.99
C ASP A 332 -6.58 5.69 -5.96
N TYR A 333 -5.76 4.79 -5.48
CA TYR A 333 -5.27 3.63 -6.23
C TYR A 333 -6.35 2.55 -6.45
N ALA A 334 -7.54 2.74 -5.89
CA ALA A 334 -8.66 1.83 -5.99
C ALA A 334 -8.91 1.39 -7.45
N HIS A 335 -8.80 0.10 -7.70
CA HIS A 335 -8.84 -0.49 -9.04
C HIS A 335 -9.61 -1.82 -9.09
N HIS A 336 -10.18 -2.25 -7.95
CA HIS A 336 -11.12 -3.34 -7.83
C HIS A 336 -12.51 -2.79 -7.45
N PRO A 337 -13.64 -3.39 -7.89
CA PRO A 337 -14.98 -2.86 -7.60
C PRO A 337 -15.24 -2.58 -6.14
N ALA A 338 -14.85 -3.48 -5.23
CA ALA A 338 -15.03 -3.29 -3.80
C ALA A 338 -14.26 -2.08 -3.25
N GLU A 339 -13.02 -1.87 -3.71
CA GLU A 339 -12.20 -0.70 -3.33
C GLU A 339 -12.81 0.60 -3.83
N ILE A 340 -13.28 0.62 -5.10
CA ILE A 340 -13.96 1.77 -5.70
C ILE A 340 -15.23 2.11 -4.92
N ALA A 341 -16.06 1.11 -4.62
CA ALA A 341 -17.27 1.31 -3.83
C ALA A 341 -16.96 1.91 -2.44
N GLN A 342 -15.92 1.39 -1.79
CA GLN A 342 -15.48 1.87 -0.48
C GLN A 342 -14.97 3.31 -0.55
N SER A 343 -14.17 3.64 -1.57
CA SER A 343 -13.64 5.00 -1.79
C SER A 343 -14.79 5.99 -2.02
N VAL A 344 -15.71 5.70 -2.96
CA VAL A 344 -16.84 6.60 -3.27
C VAL A 344 -17.79 6.76 -2.08
N LYS A 345 -18.11 5.68 -1.34
CA LYS A 345 -18.92 5.76 -0.11
C LYS A 345 -18.26 6.65 0.94
N SER A 346 -16.97 6.50 1.15
CA SER A 346 -16.23 7.32 2.12
C SER A 346 -16.26 8.80 1.75
N VAL A 347 -16.11 9.13 0.47
CA VAL A 347 -16.24 10.51 -0.02
C VAL A 347 -17.66 11.04 0.21
N ARG A 348 -18.69 10.22 -0.04
CA ARG A 348 -20.09 10.60 0.18
C ARG A 348 -20.40 10.86 1.66
N GLU A 349 -19.84 10.05 2.58
CA GLU A 349 -20.00 10.25 4.02
C GLU A 349 -19.36 11.57 4.49
N LEU A 350 -18.23 11.96 3.92
CA LEU A 350 -17.53 13.20 4.26
C LEU A 350 -18.20 14.45 3.67
N TYR A 351 -18.79 14.32 2.49
CA TYR A 351 -19.31 15.44 1.68
C TYR A 351 -20.72 15.12 1.17
N GLN A 352 -21.67 15.00 2.10
CA GLN A 352 -23.03 14.50 1.84
C GLN A 352 -23.81 15.34 0.82
N ASP A 353 -23.62 16.67 0.85
CA ASP A 353 -24.38 17.63 0.04
C ASP A 353 -23.64 18.09 -1.23
N LYS A 354 -22.42 17.58 -1.49
CA LYS A 354 -21.61 17.98 -2.65
C LYS A 354 -21.75 16.99 -3.80
N LYS A 355 -21.71 17.51 -5.04
CA LYS A 355 -21.65 16.68 -6.25
C LYS A 355 -20.31 15.98 -6.34
N ILE A 356 -20.34 14.64 -6.42
CA ILE A 356 -19.15 13.80 -6.57
C ILE A 356 -18.97 13.43 -8.03
N THR A 357 -17.86 13.88 -8.63
CA THR A 357 -17.41 13.50 -9.97
C THR A 357 -16.28 12.51 -9.84
N VAL A 358 -16.42 11.33 -10.44
CA VAL A 358 -15.39 10.30 -10.47
C VAL A 358 -14.78 10.22 -11.86
N ILE A 359 -13.45 10.28 -11.95
CA ILE A 359 -12.71 9.89 -13.15
C ILE A 359 -12.08 8.53 -12.88
N PHE A 360 -12.39 7.53 -13.71
CA PHE A 360 -11.90 6.18 -13.54
C PHE A 360 -11.15 5.69 -14.77
N GLN A 361 -9.92 5.22 -14.57
CA GLN A 361 -9.14 4.49 -15.56
C GLN A 361 -9.19 3.00 -15.24
N PRO A 362 -9.92 2.17 -16.02
CA PRO A 362 -9.90 0.73 -15.82
C PRO A 362 -8.48 0.17 -16.02
N HIS A 363 -8.11 -0.80 -15.20
CA HIS A 363 -6.78 -1.44 -15.23
C HIS A 363 -6.93 -2.90 -15.63
N LEU A 364 -6.24 -3.32 -16.70
CA LEU A 364 -6.26 -4.63 -17.34
C LEU A 364 -7.55 -4.93 -18.12
N TYR A 365 -7.39 -5.50 -19.32
CA TYR A 365 -8.50 -5.93 -20.16
C TYR A 365 -9.24 -7.12 -19.53
N THR A 366 -8.51 -8.09 -18.98
CA THR A 366 -9.12 -9.27 -18.33
C THR A 366 -9.99 -8.86 -17.16
N ARG A 367 -9.51 -7.98 -16.28
CA ARG A 367 -10.29 -7.49 -15.14
C ARG A 367 -11.52 -6.71 -15.59
N THR A 368 -11.37 -5.86 -16.61
CA THR A 368 -12.51 -5.10 -17.14
C THR A 368 -13.57 -6.03 -17.71
N ARG A 369 -13.18 -7.06 -18.48
CA ARG A 369 -14.08 -8.08 -19.02
C ARG A 369 -14.86 -8.81 -17.92
N ASP A 370 -14.15 -9.22 -16.87
CA ASP A 370 -14.71 -10.07 -15.82
C ASP A 370 -15.59 -9.31 -14.83
N PHE A 371 -15.29 -8.01 -14.58
CA PHE A 371 -15.92 -7.19 -13.53
C PHE A 371 -16.64 -5.93 -14.02
N TYR A 372 -16.91 -5.76 -15.34
CA TYR A 372 -17.48 -4.51 -15.86
C TYR A 372 -18.81 -4.11 -15.20
N ARG A 373 -19.66 -5.07 -14.81
CA ARG A 373 -20.92 -4.82 -14.10
C ARG A 373 -20.68 -4.32 -12.67
N ASP A 374 -19.80 -4.99 -11.96
CA ASP A 374 -19.46 -4.61 -10.59
C ASP A 374 -18.76 -3.25 -10.55
N PHE A 375 -17.94 -2.93 -11.56
CA PHE A 375 -17.40 -1.58 -11.75
C PHE A 375 -18.50 -0.55 -11.98
N ALA A 376 -19.45 -0.84 -12.86
CA ALA A 376 -20.56 0.06 -13.12
C ALA A 376 -21.43 0.30 -11.86
N ASP A 377 -21.71 -0.75 -11.08
CA ASP A 377 -22.44 -0.62 -9.82
C ASP A 377 -21.68 0.22 -8.79
N SER A 378 -20.38 0.01 -8.65
CA SER A 378 -19.53 0.74 -7.71
C SER A 378 -19.39 2.23 -8.08
N LEU A 379 -19.16 2.53 -9.36
CA LEU A 379 -19.07 3.89 -9.88
C LEU A 379 -20.39 4.61 -9.82
N SER A 380 -21.51 3.89 -9.95
CA SER A 380 -22.86 4.43 -9.85
C SER A 380 -23.27 4.94 -8.46
N LEU A 381 -22.38 4.87 -7.48
CA LEU A 381 -22.51 5.53 -6.17
C LEU A 381 -22.16 7.02 -6.22
N SER A 382 -21.53 7.49 -7.30
CA SER A 382 -21.23 8.90 -7.55
C SER A 382 -22.34 9.58 -8.37
N ASP A 383 -22.27 10.90 -8.53
CA ASP A 383 -23.23 11.69 -9.29
C ASP A 383 -22.81 11.82 -10.76
N GLU A 384 -21.50 11.75 -11.03
CA GLU A 384 -20.94 11.86 -12.37
C GLU A 384 -19.76 10.92 -12.54
N VAL A 385 -19.69 10.22 -13.68
CA VAL A 385 -18.62 9.29 -14.04
C VAL A 385 -17.98 9.67 -15.36
N ILE A 386 -16.68 9.86 -15.34
CA ILE A 386 -15.83 10.06 -16.50
C ILE A 386 -14.94 8.83 -16.63
N LEU A 387 -15.07 8.07 -17.70
CA LEU A 387 -14.23 6.92 -17.98
C LEU A 387 -13.12 7.29 -18.97
N THR A 388 -11.91 6.78 -18.74
CA THR A 388 -10.86 6.84 -19.73
C THR A 388 -10.65 5.46 -20.38
N GLU A 389 -9.74 5.37 -21.34
CA GLU A 389 -9.33 4.10 -21.93
C GLU A 389 -8.71 3.17 -20.88
N ILE A 390 -8.78 1.86 -21.15
CA ILE A 390 -8.20 0.84 -20.28
C ILE A 390 -6.67 0.97 -20.30
N TYR A 391 -6.06 1.00 -19.13
CA TYR A 391 -4.61 0.87 -18.96
C TYR A 391 -4.20 -0.60 -19.08
N PRO A 392 -3.48 -0.99 -20.14
CA PRO A 392 -3.20 -2.39 -20.45
C PRO A 392 -2.16 -3.04 -19.52
N ALA A 393 -1.29 -2.23 -18.88
CA ALA A 393 -0.10 -2.70 -18.19
C ALA A 393 0.75 -3.65 -19.06
N ARG A 394 0.59 -4.96 -18.87
CA ARG A 394 1.32 -6.01 -19.62
C ARG A 394 0.42 -6.85 -20.52
N GLU A 395 -0.88 -6.55 -20.56
CA GLU A 395 -1.83 -7.31 -21.37
C GLU A 395 -1.92 -6.77 -22.81
N GLN A 396 -2.32 -7.66 -23.72
CA GLN A 396 -2.71 -7.29 -25.08
C GLN A 396 -4.21 -6.95 -25.10
N PRO A 397 -4.64 -6.03 -25.98
CA PRO A 397 -6.06 -5.72 -26.13
C PRO A 397 -6.90 -6.95 -26.44
N ILE A 398 -8.04 -7.08 -25.75
CA ILE A 398 -9.01 -8.14 -25.98
C ILE A 398 -10.13 -7.58 -26.89
N PRO A 399 -10.44 -8.18 -28.03
CA PRO A 399 -11.51 -7.71 -28.92
C PRO A 399 -12.84 -7.54 -28.18
N GLY A 400 -13.48 -6.36 -28.35
CA GLY A 400 -14.76 -6.05 -27.70
C GLY A 400 -14.67 -5.62 -26.25
N VAL A 401 -13.48 -5.61 -25.63
CA VAL A 401 -13.28 -5.16 -24.25
C VAL A 401 -12.74 -3.73 -24.24
N THR A 402 -13.60 -2.78 -23.89
CA THR A 402 -13.27 -1.36 -23.75
C THR A 402 -14.02 -0.77 -22.57
N SER A 403 -13.73 0.46 -22.19
CA SER A 403 -14.47 1.19 -21.15
C SER A 403 -15.97 1.38 -21.48
N GLN A 404 -16.35 1.18 -22.75
CA GLN A 404 -17.75 1.17 -23.18
C GLN A 404 -18.58 0.10 -22.44
N LEU A 405 -17.99 -1.05 -22.11
CA LEU A 405 -18.68 -2.09 -21.33
C LEU A 405 -19.14 -1.56 -19.96
N ILE A 406 -18.32 -0.79 -19.29
CA ILE A 406 -18.66 -0.17 -17.99
C ILE A 406 -19.71 0.93 -18.24
N TYR A 407 -19.47 1.81 -19.22
CA TYR A 407 -20.34 2.93 -19.56
C TYR A 407 -21.79 2.51 -19.81
N ASP A 408 -21.99 1.44 -20.58
CA ASP A 408 -23.32 0.93 -20.97
C ASP A 408 -24.08 0.33 -19.78
N ASN A 409 -23.37 -0.07 -18.72
CA ASN A 409 -23.94 -0.70 -17.53
C ASN A 409 -24.07 0.26 -16.32
N LEU A 410 -23.61 1.52 -16.42
CA LEU A 410 -23.84 2.53 -15.39
C LEU A 410 -25.35 2.80 -15.21
N ARG A 411 -25.78 2.99 -13.98
CA ARG A 411 -27.21 3.22 -13.64
C ARG A 411 -27.81 4.40 -14.41
N PRO A 412 -29.08 4.34 -14.77
CA PRO A 412 -29.78 5.46 -15.37
C PRO A 412 -29.76 6.69 -14.45
N GLY A 413 -29.65 7.88 -15.06
CA GLY A 413 -29.68 9.17 -14.35
C GLY A 413 -28.32 9.69 -13.88
N ILE A 414 -27.25 8.90 -14.02
CA ILE A 414 -25.87 9.34 -13.73
C ILE A 414 -25.34 10.13 -14.93
N GLU A 415 -24.78 11.31 -14.68
CA GLU A 415 -24.02 12.02 -15.71
C GLU A 415 -22.78 11.19 -16.08
N LYS A 416 -22.55 10.94 -17.39
CA LYS A 416 -21.46 10.07 -17.80
C LYS A 416 -20.87 10.45 -19.15
N CYS A 417 -19.56 10.30 -19.30
CA CYS A 417 -18.87 10.38 -20.58
C CYS A 417 -17.64 9.47 -20.61
N ILE A 418 -17.13 9.24 -21.84
CA ILE A 418 -15.83 8.61 -22.08
C ILE A 418 -14.98 9.65 -22.78
N CYS A 419 -13.72 9.81 -22.33
CA CYS A 419 -12.73 10.64 -23.00
C CYS A 419 -11.37 9.94 -23.00
N ARG A 420 -10.43 10.44 -23.80
CA ARG A 420 -9.03 10.01 -23.67
C ARG A 420 -8.42 10.69 -22.47
N LYS A 421 -7.43 10.05 -21.84
CA LYS A 421 -6.75 10.61 -20.66
C LYS A 421 -6.13 12.00 -20.95
N GLU A 422 -5.65 12.20 -22.19
CA GLU A 422 -5.10 13.49 -22.63
C GLU A 422 -6.14 14.62 -22.65
N ASP A 423 -7.41 14.28 -22.83
CA ASP A 423 -8.52 15.24 -22.91
C ASP A 423 -9.11 15.61 -21.53
N VAL A 424 -8.70 14.92 -20.46
CA VAL A 424 -9.23 15.12 -19.09
C VAL A 424 -9.09 16.56 -18.62
N LEU A 425 -7.93 17.19 -18.81
CA LEU A 425 -7.71 18.59 -18.40
C LEU A 425 -8.65 19.55 -19.11
N SER A 426 -8.79 19.37 -20.43
CA SER A 426 -9.72 20.19 -21.24
C SER A 426 -11.17 20.03 -20.80
N LEU A 427 -11.57 18.80 -20.49
CA LEU A 427 -12.92 18.49 -20.00
C LEU A 427 -13.17 19.15 -18.63
N LEU A 428 -12.23 19.06 -17.70
CA LEU A 428 -12.35 19.68 -16.36
C LEU A 428 -12.37 21.21 -16.41
N THR A 429 -11.74 21.83 -17.41
CA THR A 429 -11.85 23.28 -17.60
C THR A 429 -13.28 23.73 -17.82
N GLN A 430 -14.07 22.94 -18.55
CA GLN A 430 -15.45 23.27 -18.93
C GLN A 430 -16.50 22.85 -17.88
N LYS A 431 -16.18 21.88 -17.02
CA LYS A 431 -17.11 21.33 -16.01
C LYS A 431 -17.02 22.05 -14.67
N HIS A 432 -18.15 22.26 -14.02
CA HIS A 432 -18.18 22.63 -12.60
C HIS A 432 -18.01 21.39 -11.74
N THR A 433 -17.07 21.41 -10.81
CA THR A 433 -16.72 20.27 -9.95
C THR A 433 -16.64 20.74 -8.50
N GLU A 434 -17.28 20.02 -7.59
CA GLU A 434 -17.23 20.30 -6.14
C GLU A 434 -16.32 19.28 -5.41
N VAL A 435 -16.47 17.98 -5.75
CA VAL A 435 -15.60 16.91 -5.27
C VAL A 435 -15.18 16.08 -6.48
N LEU A 436 -13.88 16.06 -6.77
CA LEU A 436 -13.28 15.26 -7.80
C LEU A 436 -12.52 14.08 -7.19
N VAL A 437 -12.82 12.88 -7.67
CA VAL A 437 -12.14 11.65 -7.29
C VAL A 437 -11.53 11.01 -8.53
N VAL A 438 -10.21 10.86 -8.55
CA VAL A 438 -9.49 10.13 -9.61
C VAL A 438 -9.16 8.74 -9.10
N LEU A 439 -9.64 7.71 -9.79
CA LEU A 439 -9.50 6.30 -9.39
C LEU A 439 -8.73 5.50 -10.44
N GLY A 440 -7.88 4.59 -9.97
CA GLY A 440 -7.22 3.59 -10.81
C GLY A 440 -5.75 3.37 -10.51
N ALA A 441 -5.25 2.21 -10.93
CA ALA A 441 -3.86 1.78 -10.77
C ALA A 441 -3.00 2.08 -12.01
N GLY A 442 -3.55 2.79 -13.00
CA GLY A 442 -2.89 3.12 -14.25
C GLY A 442 -2.04 4.38 -14.21
N ASP A 443 -1.86 4.97 -15.38
CA ASP A 443 -1.02 6.16 -15.60
C ASP A 443 -1.80 7.50 -15.56
N LEU A 444 -3.11 7.45 -15.32
CA LEU A 444 -3.93 8.65 -15.16
C LEU A 444 -3.48 9.52 -13.98
N ASP A 445 -2.94 8.89 -12.93
CA ASP A 445 -2.40 9.60 -11.77
C ASP A 445 -1.23 10.55 -12.11
N ASN A 446 -0.51 10.32 -13.22
CA ASN A 446 0.53 11.22 -13.70
C ASN A 446 -0.02 12.62 -14.06
N TYR A 447 -1.32 12.74 -14.28
CA TYR A 447 -2.00 14.03 -14.51
C TYR A 447 -2.42 14.74 -13.22
N ALA A 448 -2.27 14.09 -12.05
CA ALA A 448 -2.71 14.67 -10.77
C ALA A 448 -2.08 16.05 -10.48
N PRO A 449 -0.77 16.31 -10.76
CA PRO A 449 -0.19 17.65 -10.58
C PRO A 449 -0.87 18.72 -11.46
N GLN A 450 -1.10 18.41 -12.75
CA GLN A 450 -1.75 19.35 -13.69
C GLN A 450 -3.23 19.57 -13.33
N ILE A 451 -3.93 18.52 -12.89
CA ILE A 451 -5.32 18.64 -12.39
C ILE A 451 -5.34 19.52 -11.14
N THR A 452 -4.40 19.33 -10.21
CA THR A 452 -4.31 20.15 -8.99
C THR A 452 -4.09 21.62 -9.35
N GLN A 453 -3.17 21.92 -10.27
CA GLN A 453 -2.91 23.28 -10.71
C GLN A 453 -4.15 23.90 -11.37
N LEU A 454 -4.78 23.20 -12.32
CA LEU A 454 -5.98 23.65 -13.01
C LEU A 454 -7.11 23.97 -12.02
N LEU A 455 -7.40 23.07 -11.10
CA LEU A 455 -8.47 23.26 -10.10
C LEU A 455 -8.12 24.37 -9.10
N SER A 456 -6.85 24.48 -8.72
CA SER A 456 -6.36 25.56 -7.87
C SER A 456 -6.59 26.92 -8.53
N GLU A 457 -6.21 27.08 -9.79
CA GLU A 457 -6.42 28.32 -10.58
C GLU A 457 -7.92 28.61 -10.77
N LYS A 458 -8.71 27.59 -11.12
CA LYS A 458 -10.14 27.74 -11.42
C LYS A 458 -10.99 28.10 -10.19
N TYR A 459 -10.61 27.62 -9.01
CA TYR A 459 -11.35 27.78 -7.75
C TYR A 459 -10.58 28.64 -6.73
N HIS A 460 -9.53 29.36 -7.17
CA HIS A 460 -8.93 30.41 -6.37
C HIS A 460 -9.91 31.60 -6.24
N GLY A 461 -10.22 31.96 -5.02
CA GLY A 461 -10.97 33.10 -4.63
C GLY A 461 -10.69 33.48 -3.20
#